data_1a251d3c313bc37a7ab69d923846c194
#
_entry.id   1a251d3c313bc37a7ab69d923846c194
#
_cell.length_a   1.000
_cell.length_b   1.000
_cell.length_c   1.000
_cell.angle_alpha   90.00
_cell.angle_beta   90.00
_cell.angle_gamma   90.00
#
_symmetry.space_group_name_H-M   'P 1'
#
loop_
_entity.id
_entity.type
_entity.pdbx_description
1 polymer ?
#
loop_
_entity_poly.entity_id
_entity_poly.type
_entity_poly.pdbx_seq_one_letter_code
_entity_poly.pdbx_strand_id
1 'polypeptide(L)'
;MRHRLITATTAIIMAFTTGASATDISQDSANNIRDTLNHLLPKDIAKRAPVTVTPAGSRYEIGYDFSKLLAQIKKTDFDIKGLKPFKIFATPQDNGLWDLEGNNNLNVTGHFIGPDKKRSDFTYSVAAMVFNSVFDPAISYFRSGDFSAKELKFISSTDTEVIKASFGNMIYKLTSAESVTAGRLDFAANGKMSTFVEQVSGKEMPPIQISADSLDFDTKVKGVAAKDLKEMVLFVLDHVEQKHLTKESETKFKDMLGKAFPLLSSLEETIRLNKLAVTSAVGSGGAKSFGYHFTVDGPSNATRVGVAIDAGDLTLDSVLVPEGYTAFLPQALDIQFGVPGMDFAALGDEFMKTDFTTSTGDSRMAGQQEAAKLFPGGILKVDFPKVSAESSVYNIEVSGEMEGRVDTQKDYRVNASIVARDYDKTIAAVQELAKSNPDLNNASFGLMMIKGFAKADPDGAQRWDVAVASDGSVSVNGQQIKGPDAPATDEAALSDEVAPLDETAPSDQTKP
;
A
#
# COMPACT_ATOMS: atom_id res chain seq x y z
N MET A 1 -12.73 -14.94 -8.67
CA MET A 1 -11.51 -15.78 -8.72
C MET A 1 -10.27 -15.14 -8.10
N ARG A 2 -10.01 -13.83 -8.25
CA ARG A 2 -8.83 -13.13 -7.66
C ARG A 2 -8.72 -13.23 -6.14
N HIS A 3 -9.84 -13.24 -5.39
CA HIS A 3 -9.83 -13.32 -3.92
C HIS A 3 -9.42 -14.70 -3.36
N ARG A 4 -9.53 -15.79 -4.13
CA ARG A 4 -9.22 -17.14 -3.65
C ARG A 4 -7.74 -17.49 -3.64
N LEU A 5 -6.91 -16.81 -4.43
CA LEU A 5 -5.46 -17.05 -4.48
C LEU A 5 -4.71 -16.34 -3.35
N ILE A 6 -5.18 -15.17 -2.91
CA ILE A 6 -4.54 -14.38 -1.83
C ILE A 6 -4.69 -15.10 -0.48
N THR A 7 -5.83 -15.77 -0.23
CA THR A 7 -6.08 -16.51 1.01
C THR A 7 -5.21 -17.74 1.19
N ALA A 8 -4.78 -18.38 0.10
CA ALA A 8 -3.97 -19.59 0.17
C ALA A 8 -2.53 -19.35 0.67
N THR A 9 -1.97 -18.18 0.42
CA THR A 9 -0.59 -17.87 0.82
C THR A 9 -0.45 -17.57 2.31
N THR A 10 -1.49 -17.02 2.94
CA THR A 10 -1.50 -16.70 4.38
C THR A 10 -1.79 -17.92 5.25
N ALA A 11 -2.50 -18.92 4.74
CA ALA A 11 -2.90 -20.11 5.48
C ALA A 11 -1.73 -21.08 5.80
N ILE A 12 -0.61 -20.97 5.09
CA ILE A 12 0.54 -21.88 5.25
C ILE A 12 1.23 -21.70 6.61
N ILE A 13 1.06 -20.55 7.24
CA ILE A 13 1.80 -20.16 8.46
C ILE A 13 1.11 -20.64 9.75
N MET A 14 -0.18 -20.99 9.74
CA MET A 14 -0.98 -21.14 10.98
C MET A 14 -1.17 -22.57 11.51
N ALA A 15 -0.52 -23.58 10.98
CA ALA A 15 -0.99 -24.94 11.05
C ALA A 15 -0.42 -25.87 12.13
N PHE A 16 0.52 -25.44 12.95
CA PHE A 16 1.11 -26.29 13.99
C PHE A 16 0.40 -26.17 15.34
N THR A 17 -0.92 -26.35 15.39
CA THR A 17 -1.72 -26.01 16.60
C THR A 17 -2.11 -27.19 17.49
N THR A 18 -1.73 -28.40 17.18
CA THR A 18 -1.97 -29.54 18.07
C THR A 18 -0.78 -29.69 19.01
N GLY A 19 -1.03 -29.63 20.31
CA GLY A 19 -0.07 -29.98 21.35
C GLY A 19 0.29 -31.47 21.28
N ALA A 20 0.94 -31.87 20.20
CA ALA A 20 1.64 -33.13 20.16
C ALA A 20 2.87 -32.98 21.06
N SER A 21 2.90 -33.71 22.16
CA SER A 21 4.11 -33.94 22.93
C SER A 21 5.18 -34.41 21.93
N ALA A 22 6.19 -33.58 21.74
CA ALA A 22 7.12 -33.59 20.60
C ALA A 22 8.16 -34.73 20.61
N THR A 23 7.90 -35.87 21.22
CA THR A 23 8.93 -36.89 21.47
C THR A 23 9.00 -38.01 20.45
N ASP A 24 7.97 -38.29 19.67
CA ASP A 24 8.03 -39.41 18.72
C ASP A 24 7.69 -38.94 17.28
N ILE A 25 8.72 -38.90 16.42
CA ILE A 25 8.57 -38.74 14.99
C ILE A 25 7.94 -40.02 14.43
N SER A 26 6.64 -39.99 14.20
CA SER A 26 5.86 -41.14 13.73
C SER A 26 5.01 -40.80 12.50
N GLN A 27 4.57 -41.86 11.80
CA GLN A 27 3.66 -41.69 10.66
C GLN A 27 2.27 -41.16 11.12
N ASP A 28 1.82 -41.54 12.30
CA ASP A 28 0.54 -41.06 12.83
C ASP A 28 0.58 -39.56 13.15
N SER A 29 1.69 -39.09 13.77
CA SER A 29 1.90 -37.66 13.99
C SER A 29 2.04 -36.90 12.66
N ALA A 30 2.72 -37.46 11.65
CA ALA A 30 2.81 -36.88 10.31
C ALA A 30 1.44 -36.73 9.65
N ASN A 31 0.56 -37.73 9.78
CA ASN A 31 -0.80 -37.69 9.29
C ASN A 31 -1.62 -36.58 9.98
N ASN A 32 -1.52 -36.47 11.31
CA ASN A 32 -2.18 -35.41 12.07
C ASN A 32 -1.75 -34.02 11.65
N ILE A 33 -0.45 -33.79 11.47
CA ILE A 33 0.09 -32.51 10.95
C ILE A 33 -0.45 -32.24 9.55
N ARG A 34 -0.40 -33.23 8.63
CA ARG A 34 -0.95 -33.08 7.28
C ARG A 34 -2.42 -32.71 7.28
N ASP A 35 -3.22 -33.39 8.12
CA ASP A 35 -4.67 -33.16 8.17
C ASP A 35 -4.98 -31.79 8.75
N THR A 36 -4.21 -31.33 9.74
CA THR A 36 -4.30 -29.98 10.28
C THR A 36 -3.94 -28.94 9.21
N LEU A 37 -2.86 -29.14 8.47
CA LEU A 37 -2.46 -28.24 7.37
C LEU A 37 -3.51 -28.19 6.25
N ASN A 38 -4.11 -29.33 5.91
CA ASN A 38 -5.17 -29.40 4.91
C ASN A 38 -6.47 -28.76 5.39
N HIS A 39 -6.79 -28.82 6.69
CA HIS A 39 -8.00 -28.18 7.25
C HIS A 39 -7.98 -26.65 7.08
N LEU A 40 -6.80 -26.05 7.00
CA LEU A 40 -6.62 -24.62 6.74
C LEU A 40 -6.80 -24.21 5.28
N LEU A 41 -6.93 -25.19 4.38
CA LEU A 41 -7.18 -24.94 2.96
C LEU A 41 -8.67 -24.97 2.66
N PRO A 42 -9.17 -24.20 1.69
CA PRO A 42 -10.52 -24.37 1.16
C PRO A 42 -10.78 -25.82 0.79
N LYS A 43 -11.98 -26.33 1.08
CA LYS A 43 -12.35 -27.77 0.95
C LYS A 43 -12.09 -28.36 -0.44
N ASP A 44 -12.30 -27.57 -1.49
CA ASP A 44 -12.04 -27.96 -2.88
C ASP A 44 -10.56 -28.10 -3.19
N ILE A 45 -9.70 -27.35 -2.48
CA ILE A 45 -8.23 -27.43 -2.55
C ILE A 45 -7.72 -28.60 -1.69
N ALA A 46 -8.20 -28.72 -0.46
CA ALA A 46 -7.80 -29.79 0.47
C ALA A 46 -8.02 -31.20 -0.13
N LYS A 47 -9.12 -31.41 -0.85
CA LYS A 47 -9.45 -32.69 -1.55
C LYS A 47 -8.38 -33.12 -2.56
N ARG A 48 -7.53 -32.23 -3.03
CA ARG A 48 -6.45 -32.53 -3.99
C ARG A 48 -5.15 -32.95 -3.32
N ALA A 49 -5.15 -32.98 -1.97
CA ALA A 49 -3.99 -33.29 -1.16
C ALA A 49 -2.70 -32.55 -1.62
N PRO A 50 -2.72 -31.20 -1.61
CA PRO A 50 -1.54 -30.42 -2.03
C PRO A 50 -0.42 -30.49 -0.98
N VAL A 51 -0.72 -30.91 0.25
CA VAL A 51 0.23 -31.03 1.36
C VAL A 51 0.54 -32.50 1.60
N THR A 52 1.83 -32.80 1.70
CA THR A 52 2.34 -34.11 2.15
C THR A 52 3.19 -33.90 3.40
N VAL A 53 3.11 -34.82 4.35
CA VAL A 53 3.97 -34.83 5.53
C VAL A 53 4.49 -36.25 5.75
N THR A 54 5.80 -36.38 5.88
CA THR A 54 6.46 -37.69 6.08
C THR A 54 7.54 -37.60 7.16
N PRO A 55 7.69 -38.61 8.00
CA PRO A 55 8.82 -38.71 8.92
C PRO A 55 10.18 -38.77 8.14
N ALA A 56 11.17 -38.01 8.61
CA ALA A 56 12.50 -37.93 8.02
C ALA A 56 13.58 -37.87 9.13
N GLY A 57 13.85 -38.98 9.77
CA GLY A 57 14.76 -39.07 10.92
C GLY A 57 14.18 -38.39 12.18
N SER A 58 14.85 -37.36 12.69
CA SER A 58 14.42 -36.57 13.87
C SER A 58 13.49 -35.40 13.52
N ARG A 59 12.94 -35.34 12.30
CA ARG A 59 12.12 -34.23 11.80
C ARG A 59 11.05 -34.72 10.83
N TYR A 60 10.13 -33.85 10.45
CA TYR A 60 9.17 -34.08 9.39
C TYR A 60 9.58 -33.35 8.11
N GLU A 61 9.43 -34.00 6.95
CA GLU A 61 9.46 -33.33 5.66
C GLU A 61 8.02 -32.98 5.25
N ILE A 62 7.77 -31.70 5.02
CA ILE A 62 6.49 -31.15 4.59
C ILE A 62 6.65 -30.68 3.13
N GLY A 63 5.88 -31.24 2.24
CA GLY A 63 5.86 -30.89 0.81
C GLY A 63 4.59 -30.14 0.45
N TYR A 64 4.72 -29.01 -0.23
CA TYR A 64 3.61 -28.23 -0.79
C TYR A 64 3.64 -28.29 -2.31
N ASP A 65 2.67 -28.98 -2.91
CA ASP A 65 2.49 -29.09 -4.35
C ASP A 65 1.57 -27.99 -4.89
N PHE A 66 2.15 -26.87 -5.24
CA PHE A 66 1.42 -25.73 -5.80
C PHE A 66 0.78 -26.03 -7.15
N SER A 67 1.23 -27.04 -7.90
CA SER A 67 0.63 -27.42 -9.17
C SER A 67 -0.83 -27.89 -8.99
N LYS A 68 -1.12 -28.54 -7.86
CA LYS A 68 -2.46 -28.96 -7.50
C LYS A 68 -3.40 -27.80 -7.17
N LEU A 69 -2.89 -26.69 -6.65
CA LEU A 69 -3.65 -25.46 -6.44
C LEU A 69 -4.06 -24.82 -7.75
N LEU A 70 -3.15 -24.80 -8.72
CA LEU A 70 -3.34 -24.16 -10.02
C LEU A 70 -4.15 -25.01 -11.01
N ALA A 71 -4.38 -26.29 -10.73
CA ALA A 71 -5.09 -27.22 -11.60
C ALA A 71 -6.57 -26.83 -11.89
N GLN A 72 -7.14 -25.84 -11.17
CA GLN A 72 -8.48 -25.30 -11.43
C GLN A 72 -8.53 -24.29 -12.57
N ILE A 73 -7.39 -23.68 -12.88
CA ILE A 73 -7.33 -22.63 -13.89
C ILE A 73 -7.31 -23.31 -15.26
N LYS A 74 -8.11 -22.80 -16.18
CA LYS A 74 -8.10 -23.32 -17.55
C LYS A 74 -6.70 -23.13 -18.15
N LYS A 75 -6.12 -24.19 -18.70
CA LYS A 75 -4.79 -24.13 -19.35
C LYS A 75 -4.71 -23.17 -20.52
N THR A 76 -5.84 -22.83 -21.12
CA THR A 76 -5.91 -21.78 -22.15
C THR A 76 -5.65 -20.38 -21.59
N ASP A 77 -6.02 -20.14 -20.33
CA ASP A 77 -5.95 -18.83 -19.70
C ASP A 77 -4.66 -18.68 -18.87
N PHE A 78 -4.16 -19.80 -18.34
CA PHE A 78 -2.92 -19.86 -17.57
C PHE A 78 -2.33 -21.27 -17.64
N ASP A 79 -1.09 -21.38 -18.04
CA ASP A 79 -0.30 -22.63 -17.98
C ASP A 79 1.05 -22.35 -17.34
N ILE A 80 1.55 -23.28 -16.54
CA ILE A 80 2.85 -23.19 -15.89
C ILE A 80 3.52 -24.55 -15.89
N LYS A 81 4.79 -24.57 -16.23
CA LYS A 81 5.66 -25.76 -16.29
C LYS A 81 6.86 -25.58 -15.39
N GLY A 82 7.44 -26.69 -14.92
CA GLY A 82 8.63 -26.69 -14.09
C GLY A 82 8.36 -26.50 -12.58
N LEU A 83 7.09 -26.36 -12.17
CA LEU A 83 6.74 -26.20 -10.77
C LEU A 83 6.99 -27.51 -10.01
N LYS A 84 7.87 -27.48 -9.02
CA LYS A 84 8.19 -28.59 -8.13
C LYS A 84 7.54 -28.38 -6.77
N PRO A 85 7.24 -29.44 -5.99
CA PRO A 85 6.82 -29.29 -4.60
C PRO A 85 7.85 -28.50 -3.80
N PHE A 86 7.37 -27.52 -3.04
CA PHE A 86 8.18 -26.75 -2.11
C PHE A 86 8.35 -27.55 -0.82
N LYS A 87 9.58 -27.70 -0.33
CA LYS A 87 9.89 -28.52 0.83
C LYS A 87 10.29 -27.71 2.04
N ILE A 88 9.73 -28.10 3.19
CA ILE A 88 10.03 -27.59 4.51
C ILE A 88 10.39 -28.77 5.43
N PHE A 89 11.41 -28.62 6.22
CA PHE A 89 11.73 -29.53 7.31
C PHE A 89 11.30 -28.92 8.64
N ALA A 90 10.55 -29.66 9.43
CA ALA A 90 10.03 -29.23 10.72
C ALA A 90 10.57 -30.15 11.82
N THR A 91 11.37 -29.58 12.73
CA THR A 91 12.00 -30.28 13.85
C THR A 91 11.35 -29.81 15.16
N PRO A 92 10.64 -30.67 15.89
CA PRO A 92 10.11 -30.31 17.22
C PRO A 92 11.26 -30.14 18.22
N GLN A 93 11.12 -29.18 19.13
CA GLN A 93 12.04 -28.89 20.22
C GLN A 93 11.44 -29.32 21.56
N ASP A 94 12.28 -29.61 22.57
CA ASP A 94 11.84 -30.03 23.90
C ASP A 94 11.00 -28.97 24.63
N ASN A 95 11.17 -27.71 24.30
CA ASN A 95 10.41 -26.58 24.84
C ASN A 95 9.02 -26.36 24.17
N GLY A 96 8.61 -27.26 23.25
CA GLY A 96 7.36 -27.18 22.52
C GLY A 96 7.39 -26.26 21.29
N LEU A 97 8.51 -25.62 20.98
CA LEU A 97 8.72 -24.86 19.75
C LEU A 97 9.09 -25.79 18.58
N TRP A 98 9.09 -25.25 17.38
CA TRP A 98 9.46 -25.97 16.17
C TRP A 98 10.47 -25.19 15.35
N ASP A 99 11.59 -25.83 15.01
CA ASP A 99 12.50 -25.29 14.00
C ASP A 99 11.98 -25.67 12.61
N LEU A 100 11.81 -24.66 11.78
CA LEU A 100 11.41 -24.84 10.37
C LEU A 100 12.55 -24.38 9.46
N GLU A 101 12.96 -25.28 8.57
CA GLU A 101 14.04 -25.04 7.62
C GLU A 101 13.56 -25.33 6.20
N GLY A 102 14.04 -24.57 5.23
CA GLY A 102 13.78 -24.83 3.84
C GLY A 102 14.91 -24.37 2.96
N ASN A 103 15.19 -25.17 1.94
CA ASN A 103 16.12 -24.82 0.86
C ASN A 103 15.50 -25.28 -0.46
N ASN A 104 15.03 -24.33 -1.23
CA ASN A 104 14.30 -24.57 -2.45
C ASN A 104 14.86 -23.72 -3.59
N ASN A 105 14.52 -24.09 -4.81
CA ASN A 105 14.72 -23.26 -5.99
C ASN A 105 13.43 -23.22 -6.81
N LEU A 106 13.34 -22.29 -7.71
CA LEU A 106 12.21 -22.17 -8.61
C LEU A 106 12.73 -21.89 -10.03
N ASN A 107 12.23 -22.63 -11.00
CA ASN A 107 12.47 -22.36 -12.40
C ASN A 107 11.23 -22.80 -13.19
N VAL A 108 10.41 -21.83 -13.56
CA VAL A 108 9.14 -22.06 -14.20
C VAL A 108 9.01 -21.24 -15.47
N THR A 109 8.28 -21.80 -16.42
CA THR A 109 7.87 -21.13 -17.65
C THR A 109 6.38 -21.30 -17.84
N GLY A 110 5.76 -20.39 -18.54
CA GLY A 110 4.32 -20.53 -18.78
C GLY A 110 3.76 -19.38 -19.59
N HIS A 111 2.44 -19.30 -19.58
CA HIS A 111 1.74 -18.17 -20.16
C HIS A 111 0.50 -17.81 -19.35
N PHE A 112 0.04 -16.59 -19.51
CA PHE A 112 -1.26 -16.14 -19.02
C PHE A 112 -1.93 -15.24 -20.05
N ILE A 113 -3.27 -15.17 -19.97
CA ILE A 113 -4.07 -14.24 -20.75
C ILE A 113 -4.38 -13.03 -19.86
N GLY A 114 -3.91 -11.85 -20.27
CA GLY A 114 -4.14 -10.58 -19.57
C GLY A 114 -5.60 -10.13 -19.59
N PRO A 115 -5.96 -9.06 -18.85
CA PRO A 115 -7.30 -8.46 -18.90
C PRO A 115 -7.67 -7.94 -20.29
N ASP A 116 -6.69 -7.55 -21.08
CA ASP A 116 -6.79 -7.10 -22.48
C ASP A 116 -6.93 -8.26 -23.48
N LYS A 117 -7.03 -9.51 -22.96
CA LYS A 117 -7.12 -10.76 -23.72
C LYS A 117 -5.85 -11.09 -24.53
N LYS A 118 -4.74 -10.40 -24.29
CA LYS A 118 -3.46 -10.74 -24.92
C LYS A 118 -2.76 -11.85 -24.13
N ARG A 119 -2.06 -12.68 -24.88
CA ARG A 119 -1.20 -13.72 -24.31
C ARG A 119 0.14 -13.11 -23.93
N SER A 120 0.60 -13.42 -22.72
CA SER A 120 1.92 -13.12 -22.22
C SER A 120 2.62 -14.43 -21.86
N ASP A 121 3.74 -14.73 -22.49
CA ASP A 121 4.60 -15.84 -22.11
C ASP A 121 5.59 -15.35 -21.06
N PHE A 122 5.88 -16.17 -20.06
CA PHE A 122 6.79 -15.80 -18.98
C PHE A 122 7.78 -16.90 -18.61
N THR A 123 8.91 -16.45 -18.08
CA THR A 123 9.88 -17.27 -17.34
C THR A 123 10.13 -16.61 -15.99
N TYR A 124 10.09 -17.40 -14.92
CA TYR A 124 10.42 -16.93 -13.58
C TYR A 124 11.37 -17.93 -12.92
N SER A 125 12.47 -17.43 -12.38
CA SER A 125 13.45 -18.26 -11.71
C SER A 125 13.97 -17.62 -10.43
N VAL A 126 14.25 -18.44 -9.42
CA VAL A 126 14.96 -18.11 -8.19
C VAL A 126 16.00 -19.20 -7.96
N ALA A 127 17.28 -18.83 -7.97
CA ALA A 127 18.36 -19.81 -7.88
C ALA A 127 18.41 -20.53 -6.54
N ALA A 128 18.13 -19.81 -5.45
CA ALA A 128 18.00 -20.37 -4.12
C ALA A 128 17.02 -19.57 -3.27
N MET A 129 16.19 -20.27 -2.50
CA MET A 129 15.32 -19.74 -1.46
C MET A 129 15.61 -20.52 -0.19
N VAL A 130 16.19 -19.86 0.81
CA VAL A 130 16.54 -20.48 2.08
C VAL A 130 15.77 -19.75 3.16
N PHE A 131 15.13 -20.49 4.05
CA PHE A 131 14.56 -19.92 5.25
C PHE A 131 14.86 -20.79 6.47
N ASN A 132 15.00 -20.13 7.63
CA ASN A 132 15.11 -20.73 8.93
C ASN A 132 14.20 -19.95 9.86
N SER A 133 13.38 -20.64 10.64
CA SER A 133 12.44 -19.96 11.52
C SER A 133 12.12 -20.80 12.74
N VAL A 134 11.76 -20.15 13.82
CA VAL A 134 11.23 -20.76 15.03
C VAL A 134 9.74 -20.50 15.08
N PHE A 135 8.95 -21.55 15.00
CA PHE A 135 7.50 -21.50 15.10
C PHE A 135 7.05 -21.85 16.52
N ASP A 136 6.11 -21.08 17.04
CA ASP A 136 5.51 -21.31 18.35
C ASP A 136 4.02 -21.69 18.19
N PRO A 137 3.67 -22.95 18.47
CA PRO A 137 2.28 -23.39 18.38
C PRO A 137 1.32 -22.66 19.34
N ALA A 138 1.82 -22.21 20.50
CA ALA A 138 1.01 -21.53 21.50
C ALA A 138 0.43 -20.20 20.98
N ILE A 139 1.23 -19.46 20.22
CA ILE A 139 0.80 -18.21 19.57
C ILE A 139 0.40 -18.43 18.10
N SER A 140 0.67 -19.64 17.57
CA SER A 140 0.45 -20.02 16.17
C SER A 140 1.12 -19.09 15.18
N TYR A 141 2.33 -18.64 15.50
CA TYR A 141 3.13 -17.74 14.68
C TYR A 141 4.65 -17.96 14.88
N PHE A 142 5.47 -17.29 14.11
CA PHE A 142 6.92 -17.36 14.22
C PHE A 142 7.44 -16.46 15.34
N ARG A 143 8.31 -16.98 16.20
CA ARG A 143 9.12 -16.20 17.15
C ARG A 143 10.25 -15.49 16.46
N SER A 144 10.84 -16.16 15.46
CA SER A 144 11.84 -15.58 14.58
C SER A 144 11.78 -16.24 13.22
N GLY A 145 12.24 -15.53 12.19
CA GLY A 145 12.36 -16.05 10.84
C GLY A 145 13.41 -15.29 10.06
N ASP A 146 14.31 -16.03 9.42
CA ASP A 146 15.27 -15.53 8.44
C ASP A 146 14.95 -16.14 7.08
N PHE A 147 14.70 -15.30 6.10
CA PHE A 147 14.47 -15.70 4.71
C PHE A 147 15.50 -15.03 3.81
N SER A 148 16.04 -15.80 2.86
CA SER A 148 16.86 -15.26 1.80
C SER A 148 16.53 -15.88 0.46
N ALA A 149 16.59 -15.07 -0.60
CA ALA A 149 16.49 -15.54 -1.98
C ALA A 149 17.62 -14.94 -2.82
N LYS A 150 18.10 -15.69 -3.80
CA LYS A 150 19.21 -15.28 -4.67
C LYS A 150 18.80 -15.38 -6.13
N GLU A 151 19.26 -14.40 -6.91
CA GLU A 151 19.11 -14.37 -8.37
C GLU A 151 17.66 -14.59 -8.81
N LEU A 152 16.77 -13.69 -8.39
CA LEU A 152 15.43 -13.66 -8.93
C LEU A 152 15.47 -13.07 -10.33
N LYS A 153 14.90 -13.78 -11.31
CA LYS A 153 14.78 -13.32 -12.68
C LYS A 153 13.37 -13.54 -13.19
N PHE A 154 12.83 -12.54 -13.82
CA PHE A 154 11.52 -12.56 -14.45
C PHE A 154 11.66 -12.05 -15.89
N ILE A 155 11.12 -12.78 -16.83
CA ILE A 155 10.98 -12.36 -18.21
C ILE A 155 9.53 -12.54 -18.59
N SER A 156 8.93 -11.52 -19.16
CA SER A 156 7.58 -11.58 -19.73
C SER A 156 7.64 -11.04 -21.14
N SER A 157 6.96 -11.70 -22.08
CA SER A 157 6.92 -11.27 -23.47
C SER A 157 5.51 -11.40 -24.04
N THR A 158 5.10 -10.36 -24.74
CA THR A 158 3.93 -10.32 -25.60
C THR A 158 4.37 -10.13 -27.06
N ASP A 159 3.43 -10.06 -27.97
CA ASP A 159 3.73 -9.75 -29.39
C ASP A 159 4.36 -8.37 -29.59
N THR A 160 4.17 -7.45 -28.65
CA THR A 160 4.56 -6.03 -28.78
C THR A 160 5.59 -5.58 -27.76
N GLU A 161 5.79 -6.31 -26.66
CA GLU A 161 6.60 -5.87 -25.53
C GLU A 161 7.35 -7.02 -24.87
N VAL A 162 8.55 -6.74 -24.39
CA VAL A 162 9.37 -7.64 -23.55
C VAL A 162 9.78 -6.90 -22.29
N ILE A 163 9.47 -7.48 -21.14
CA ILE A 163 9.90 -7.02 -19.81
C ILE A 163 10.90 -8.03 -19.25
N LYS A 164 12.05 -7.56 -18.79
CA LYS A 164 13.05 -8.35 -18.08
C LYS A 164 13.33 -7.68 -16.75
N ALA A 165 13.06 -8.38 -15.65
CA ALA A 165 13.36 -7.90 -14.31
C ALA A 165 14.27 -8.87 -13.57
N SER A 166 15.17 -8.35 -12.76
CA SER A 166 16.05 -9.16 -11.91
C SER A 166 16.34 -8.49 -10.58
N PHE A 167 16.48 -9.31 -9.53
CA PHE A 167 17.00 -8.94 -8.23
C PHE A 167 18.18 -9.85 -7.90
N GLY A 168 19.29 -9.29 -7.42
CA GLY A 168 20.46 -10.06 -7.04
C GLY A 168 20.23 -10.90 -5.80
N ASN A 169 19.88 -10.24 -4.70
CA ASN A 169 19.63 -10.90 -3.43
C ASN A 169 18.43 -10.26 -2.71
N MET A 170 17.71 -11.10 -1.98
CA MET A 170 16.69 -10.69 -1.05
C MET A 170 16.98 -11.30 0.31
N ILE A 171 16.94 -10.51 1.37
CA ILE A 171 16.97 -10.97 2.75
C ILE A 171 15.76 -10.38 3.48
N TYR A 172 15.18 -11.17 4.37
CA TYR A 172 14.05 -10.77 5.19
C TYR A 172 14.17 -11.42 6.57
N LYS A 173 14.00 -10.62 7.61
CA LYS A 173 14.03 -11.08 9.00
C LYS A 173 12.73 -10.68 9.68
N LEU A 174 12.19 -11.60 10.44
CA LEU A 174 10.99 -11.43 11.25
C LEU A 174 11.30 -11.80 12.69
N THR A 175 10.77 -11.05 13.63
CA THR A 175 10.76 -11.39 15.06
C THR A 175 9.39 -11.08 15.66
N SER A 176 8.99 -11.87 16.66
CA SER A 176 7.83 -11.56 17.49
C SER A 176 8.15 -11.71 18.97
N ALA A 177 7.51 -10.89 19.78
CA ALA A 177 7.64 -10.91 21.23
C ALA A 177 6.27 -10.68 21.89
N GLU A 178 6.17 -11.03 23.17
CA GLU A 178 4.99 -10.64 23.95
C GLU A 178 4.90 -9.12 24.05
N SER A 179 3.71 -8.58 23.78
CA SER A 179 3.44 -7.16 23.92
C SER A 179 3.31 -6.77 25.40
N VAL A 180 3.45 -5.48 25.67
CA VAL A 180 3.09 -4.91 26.98
C VAL A 180 1.62 -5.13 27.34
N THR A 181 0.78 -5.29 26.34
CA THR A 181 -0.65 -5.66 26.51
C THR A 181 -0.76 -7.18 26.58
N ALA A 182 -1.22 -7.69 27.71
CA ALA A 182 -1.34 -9.13 27.94
C ALA A 182 -2.15 -9.84 26.85
N GLY A 183 -1.65 -10.98 26.37
CA GLY A 183 -2.28 -11.80 25.32
C GLY A 183 -2.11 -11.25 23.90
N ARG A 184 -1.29 -10.22 23.72
CA ARG A 184 -0.97 -9.63 22.42
C ARG A 184 0.50 -9.80 22.06
N LEU A 185 0.82 -9.65 20.78
CA LEU A 185 2.18 -9.80 20.26
C LEU A 185 2.63 -8.51 19.55
N ASP A 186 3.92 -8.25 19.67
CA ASP A 186 4.62 -7.24 18.88
C ASP A 186 5.42 -7.96 17.80
N PHE A 187 5.38 -7.42 16.58
CA PHE A 187 6.12 -7.93 15.42
C PHE A 187 7.09 -6.87 14.92
N ALA A 188 8.27 -7.31 14.54
CA ALA A 188 9.20 -6.50 13.79
C ALA A 188 9.71 -7.30 12.58
N ALA A 189 9.72 -6.67 11.43
CA ALA A 189 10.23 -7.25 10.20
C ALA A 189 11.12 -6.25 9.49
N ASN A 190 12.27 -6.69 9.01
CA ASN A 190 13.12 -5.89 8.16
C ASN A 190 13.63 -6.71 6.99
N GLY A 191 13.90 -6.05 5.88
CA GLY A 191 14.39 -6.74 4.71
C GLY A 191 15.08 -5.81 3.74
N LYS A 192 15.79 -6.44 2.81
CA LYS A 192 16.52 -5.77 1.75
C LYS A 192 16.49 -6.60 0.49
N MET A 193 16.07 -5.98 -0.61
CA MET A 193 16.32 -6.47 -1.95
C MET A 193 17.44 -5.66 -2.55
N SER A 194 18.41 -6.29 -3.18
CA SER A 194 19.58 -5.63 -3.76
C SER A 194 19.69 -5.87 -5.24
N THR A 195 20.30 -4.92 -5.94
CA THR A 195 20.62 -5.02 -7.36
C THR A 195 19.37 -5.25 -8.21
N PHE A 196 18.43 -4.33 -8.11
CA PHE A 196 17.24 -4.34 -8.98
C PHE A 196 17.61 -3.79 -10.35
N VAL A 197 17.21 -4.50 -11.39
CA VAL A 197 17.26 -4.01 -12.78
C VAL A 197 15.99 -4.49 -13.50
N GLU A 198 15.30 -3.56 -14.14
CA GLU A 198 14.19 -3.83 -15.05
C GLU A 198 14.46 -3.18 -16.40
N GLN A 199 14.20 -3.91 -17.47
CA GLN A 199 14.28 -3.46 -18.84
C GLN A 199 12.92 -3.69 -19.51
N VAL A 200 12.35 -2.64 -20.04
CA VAL A 200 11.13 -2.68 -20.83
C VAL A 200 11.49 -2.30 -22.26
N SER A 201 11.15 -3.13 -23.23
CA SER A 201 11.40 -2.88 -24.65
C SER A 201 10.15 -3.23 -25.47
N GLY A 202 9.77 -2.37 -26.37
CA GLY A 202 8.60 -2.53 -27.23
C GLY A 202 8.94 -2.32 -28.71
N LYS A 203 8.05 -2.77 -29.59
CA LYS A 203 8.26 -2.60 -31.06
C LYS A 203 8.23 -1.12 -31.48
N GLU A 204 7.42 -0.32 -30.79
CA GLU A 204 7.19 1.10 -31.11
C GLU A 204 7.71 2.04 -30.01
N MET A 205 8.29 1.50 -28.94
CA MET A 205 8.79 2.24 -27.78
C MET A 205 10.29 2.00 -27.62
N PRO A 206 11.09 3.06 -27.48
CA PRO A 206 12.51 2.89 -27.18
C PRO A 206 12.68 2.16 -25.84
N PRO A 207 13.77 1.39 -25.66
CA PRO A 207 14.03 0.69 -24.42
C PRO A 207 14.11 1.65 -23.24
N ILE A 208 13.46 1.26 -22.13
CA ILE A 208 13.57 1.92 -20.84
C ILE A 208 14.26 0.95 -19.89
N GLN A 209 15.25 1.44 -19.15
CA GLN A 209 15.87 0.70 -18.07
C GLN A 209 15.64 1.42 -16.75
N ILE A 210 15.20 0.66 -15.76
CA ILE A 210 15.05 1.09 -14.38
C ILE A 210 16.01 0.26 -13.54
N SER A 211 16.79 0.90 -12.67
CA SER A 211 17.68 0.19 -11.76
C SER A 211 17.70 0.84 -10.38
N ALA A 212 18.01 0.05 -9.36
CA ALA A 212 18.24 0.52 -8.01
C ALA A 212 19.26 -0.36 -7.30
N ASP A 213 20.09 0.22 -6.43
CA ASP A 213 21.04 -0.55 -5.64
C ASP A 213 20.31 -1.41 -4.61
N SER A 214 19.31 -0.87 -3.93
CA SER A 214 18.49 -1.64 -3.01
C SER A 214 17.11 -1.02 -2.78
N LEU A 215 16.19 -1.91 -2.39
CA LEU A 215 14.94 -1.59 -1.71
C LEU A 215 15.04 -2.15 -0.29
N ASP A 216 15.06 -1.26 0.70
CA ASP A 216 15.07 -1.60 2.11
C ASP A 216 13.66 -1.39 2.67
N PHE A 217 13.20 -2.27 3.56
CA PHE A 217 11.92 -2.12 4.25
C PHE A 217 12.05 -2.51 5.72
N ASP A 218 11.34 -1.78 6.57
CA ASP A 218 11.23 -2.00 8.00
C ASP A 218 9.77 -1.83 8.40
N THR A 219 9.22 -2.83 9.07
CA THR A 219 7.83 -2.85 9.53
C THR A 219 7.81 -3.20 11.02
N LYS A 220 7.08 -2.41 11.81
CA LYS A 220 6.83 -2.68 13.23
C LYS A 220 5.34 -2.62 13.49
N VAL A 221 4.81 -3.67 14.10
CA VAL A 221 3.40 -3.75 14.49
C VAL A 221 3.34 -4.13 15.94
N LYS A 222 2.67 -3.33 16.76
CA LYS A 222 2.56 -3.58 18.20
C LYS A 222 1.14 -3.97 18.60
N GLY A 223 1.04 -4.74 19.66
CA GLY A 223 -0.23 -5.08 20.30
C GLY A 223 -1.19 -5.89 19.43
N VAL A 224 -0.69 -6.75 18.56
CA VAL A 224 -1.50 -7.54 17.64
C VAL A 224 -2.27 -8.64 18.39
N ALA A 225 -3.57 -8.73 18.17
CA ALA A 225 -4.46 -9.77 18.69
C ALA A 225 -4.29 -11.10 17.91
N ALA A 226 -3.06 -11.64 17.86
CA ALA A 226 -2.69 -12.73 16.95
C ALA A 226 -3.56 -13.99 17.12
N LYS A 227 -3.89 -14.36 18.36
CA LYS A 227 -4.76 -15.50 18.66
C LYS A 227 -6.19 -15.28 18.14
N ASP A 228 -6.77 -14.11 18.45
CA ASP A 228 -8.14 -13.79 18.05
C ASP A 228 -8.25 -13.65 16.53
N LEU A 229 -7.25 -13.02 15.89
CA LEU A 229 -7.17 -12.93 14.43
C LEU A 229 -7.11 -14.30 13.77
N LYS A 230 -6.34 -15.24 14.32
CA LYS A 230 -6.32 -16.63 13.84
C LYS A 230 -7.69 -17.26 13.91
N GLU A 231 -8.36 -17.17 15.06
CA GLU A 231 -9.71 -17.71 15.23
C GLU A 231 -10.70 -17.11 14.24
N MET A 232 -10.62 -15.81 13.99
CA MET A 232 -11.42 -15.12 12.96
C MET A 232 -11.12 -15.63 11.54
N VAL A 233 -9.85 -15.82 11.19
CA VAL A 233 -9.47 -16.34 9.87
C VAL A 233 -10.01 -17.75 9.68
N LEU A 234 -9.88 -18.63 10.67
CA LEU A 234 -10.44 -19.98 10.63
C LEU A 234 -11.96 -19.95 10.48
N PHE A 235 -12.64 -19.10 11.24
CA PHE A 235 -14.08 -18.90 11.11
C PHE A 235 -14.49 -18.47 9.70
N VAL A 236 -13.78 -17.50 9.10
CA VAL A 236 -14.05 -17.05 7.74
C VAL A 236 -13.83 -18.18 6.73
N LEU A 237 -12.76 -18.97 6.87
CA LEU A 237 -12.48 -20.11 5.98
C LEU A 237 -13.57 -21.18 6.06
N ASP A 238 -14.11 -21.43 7.23
CA ASP A 238 -15.22 -22.40 7.42
C ASP A 238 -16.55 -21.93 6.81
N HIS A 239 -16.73 -20.62 6.64
CA HIS A 239 -17.97 -20.01 6.17
C HIS A 239 -17.89 -19.39 4.77
N VAL A 240 -16.71 -19.40 4.12
CA VAL A 240 -16.46 -18.71 2.83
C VAL A 240 -17.37 -19.18 1.67
N GLU A 241 -17.88 -20.40 1.75
CA GLU A 241 -18.80 -20.97 0.74
C GLU A 241 -20.27 -20.61 1.02
N GLN A 242 -20.59 -20.09 2.19
CA GLN A 242 -21.94 -19.68 2.56
C GLN A 242 -22.25 -18.30 1.98
N LYS A 243 -23.44 -18.15 1.40
CA LYS A 243 -23.88 -16.83 0.88
C LYS A 243 -24.22 -15.87 2.01
N HIS A 244 -24.70 -16.41 3.14
CA HIS A 244 -25.12 -15.68 4.32
C HIS A 244 -24.72 -16.46 5.56
N LEU A 245 -24.40 -15.75 6.63
CA LEU A 245 -24.19 -16.38 7.93
C LEU A 245 -25.53 -16.75 8.57
N THR A 246 -25.55 -17.78 9.38
CA THR A 246 -26.66 -18.02 10.30
C THR A 246 -26.62 -17.02 11.44
N LYS A 247 -27.73 -16.81 12.14
CA LYS A 247 -27.79 -15.90 13.30
C LYS A 247 -26.77 -16.27 14.39
N GLU A 248 -26.57 -17.57 14.61
CA GLU A 248 -25.58 -18.08 15.55
C GLU A 248 -24.15 -17.79 15.09
N SER A 249 -23.85 -18.05 13.81
CA SER A 249 -22.53 -17.75 13.22
C SER A 249 -22.24 -16.25 13.21
N GLU A 250 -23.24 -15.40 12.93
CA GLU A 250 -23.12 -13.94 13.03
C GLU A 250 -22.75 -13.49 14.45
N THR A 251 -23.50 -14.00 15.46
CA THR A 251 -23.22 -13.65 16.86
C THR A 251 -21.80 -14.07 17.24
N LYS A 252 -21.39 -15.27 16.89
CA LYS A 252 -20.04 -15.78 17.15
C LYS A 252 -18.97 -14.90 16.47
N PHE A 253 -19.18 -14.51 15.22
CA PHE A 253 -18.25 -13.64 14.49
C PHE A 253 -18.10 -12.27 15.14
N LYS A 254 -19.21 -11.66 15.56
CA LYS A 254 -19.21 -10.38 16.28
C LYS A 254 -18.49 -10.47 17.62
N ASP A 255 -18.71 -11.53 18.38
CA ASP A 255 -18.00 -11.77 19.65
C ASP A 255 -16.48 -11.91 19.44
N MET A 256 -16.08 -12.61 18.38
CA MET A 256 -14.64 -12.76 18.03
C MET A 256 -14.03 -11.40 17.64
N LEU A 257 -14.73 -10.62 16.82
CA LEU A 257 -14.28 -9.28 16.44
C LEU A 257 -14.15 -8.35 17.65
N GLY A 258 -15.15 -8.35 18.55
CA GLY A 258 -15.12 -7.53 19.76
C GLY A 258 -13.94 -7.88 20.69
N LYS A 259 -13.53 -9.16 20.76
CA LYS A 259 -12.34 -9.61 21.52
C LYS A 259 -11.04 -9.18 20.82
N ALA A 260 -11.02 -9.27 19.50
CA ALA A 260 -9.84 -8.92 18.71
C ALA A 260 -9.58 -7.40 18.66
N PHE A 261 -10.62 -6.60 18.80
CA PHE A 261 -10.50 -5.14 18.67
C PHE A 261 -9.89 -4.50 19.95
N PRO A 262 -8.99 -3.48 19.79
CA PRO A 262 -8.34 -3.07 18.56
C PRO A 262 -7.40 -4.16 18.02
N LEU A 263 -7.38 -4.37 16.71
CA LEU A 263 -6.61 -5.45 16.07
C LEU A 263 -5.10 -5.33 16.30
N LEU A 264 -4.62 -4.11 16.49
CA LEU A 264 -3.24 -3.74 16.79
C LEU A 264 -3.19 -2.42 17.57
N SER A 265 -2.07 -2.08 18.18
CA SER A 265 -1.88 -0.83 18.91
C SER A 265 -1.13 0.23 18.10
N SER A 266 -0.20 -0.17 17.23
CA SER A 266 0.45 0.72 16.27
C SER A 266 1.03 -0.07 15.11
N LEU A 267 1.16 0.63 13.99
CA LEU A 267 1.86 0.15 12.78
C LEU A 267 2.82 1.25 12.31
N GLU A 268 4.06 0.88 12.09
CA GLU A 268 5.06 1.71 11.41
C GLU A 268 5.62 0.91 10.24
N GLU A 269 5.66 1.51 9.06
CA GLU A 269 6.28 0.93 7.88
C GLU A 269 7.17 1.96 7.21
N THR A 270 8.39 1.56 6.90
CA THR A 270 9.35 2.37 6.15
C THR A 270 9.83 1.58 4.95
N ILE A 271 9.73 2.16 3.76
CA ILE A 271 10.28 1.62 2.53
C ILE A 271 11.27 2.65 1.98
N ARG A 272 12.48 2.22 1.64
CA ARG A 272 13.52 3.09 1.09
C ARG A 272 14.15 2.45 -0.15
N LEU A 273 14.04 3.17 -1.26
CA LEU A 273 14.70 2.83 -2.53
C LEU A 273 15.99 3.65 -2.63
N ASN A 274 17.11 2.98 -2.84
CA ASN A 274 18.43 3.60 -2.89
C ASN A 274 18.98 3.59 -4.32
N LYS A 275 19.49 4.73 -4.76
CA LYS A 275 20.11 4.95 -6.08
C LYS A 275 19.22 4.48 -7.23
N LEU A 276 17.98 4.97 -7.23
CA LEU A 276 17.08 4.80 -8.37
C LEU A 276 17.68 5.50 -9.58
N ALA A 277 17.77 4.80 -10.69
CA ALA A 277 18.11 5.37 -11.99
C ALA A 277 17.14 4.86 -13.05
N VAL A 278 16.72 5.78 -13.91
CA VAL A 278 15.88 5.49 -15.09
C VAL A 278 16.61 6.03 -16.30
N THR A 279 16.77 5.21 -17.32
CA THR A 279 17.41 5.60 -18.60
C THR A 279 16.51 5.20 -19.76
N SER A 280 16.43 6.12 -20.74
CA SER A 280 15.69 5.92 -21.98
C SER A 280 16.35 6.69 -23.12
N ALA A 281 15.84 6.55 -24.35
CA ALA A 281 16.33 7.31 -25.49
C ALA A 281 16.06 8.83 -25.41
N VAL A 282 15.13 9.25 -24.56
CA VAL A 282 14.75 10.68 -24.39
C VAL A 282 15.43 11.32 -23.19
N GLY A 283 16.23 10.57 -22.44
CA GLY A 283 16.97 11.09 -21.30
C GLY A 283 17.13 10.11 -20.17
N SER A 284 17.69 10.60 -19.07
CA SER A 284 17.90 9.87 -17.84
C SER A 284 17.43 10.68 -16.63
N GLY A 285 17.11 9.98 -15.55
CA GLY A 285 16.77 10.60 -14.29
C GLY A 285 16.94 9.61 -13.14
N GLY A 286 16.86 10.11 -11.92
CA GLY A 286 17.00 9.25 -10.77
C GLY A 286 16.92 10.00 -9.44
N ALA A 287 17.15 9.25 -8.39
CA ALA A 287 17.22 9.73 -7.02
C ALA A 287 18.27 8.92 -6.25
N LYS A 288 19.06 9.56 -5.41
CA LYS A 288 19.97 8.85 -4.50
C LYS A 288 19.18 8.10 -3.45
N SER A 289 18.07 8.67 -2.98
CA SER A 289 17.14 8.02 -2.08
C SER A 289 15.70 8.44 -2.40
N PHE A 290 14.80 7.49 -2.27
CA PHE A 290 13.36 7.72 -2.28
C PHE A 290 12.77 6.93 -1.11
N GLY A 291 12.11 7.63 -0.19
CA GLY A 291 11.55 7.06 1.03
C GLY A 291 10.04 7.18 1.06
N TYR A 292 9.41 6.17 1.64
CA TYR A 292 8.01 6.15 2.03
C TYR A 292 7.92 5.73 3.49
N HIS A 293 7.18 6.46 4.28
CA HIS A 293 6.92 6.15 5.67
C HIS A 293 5.43 6.23 5.96
N PHE A 294 4.89 5.18 6.59
CA PHE A 294 3.50 5.06 6.95
C PHE A 294 3.36 4.74 8.44
N THR A 295 2.48 5.45 9.13
CA THR A 295 2.21 5.22 10.55
C THR A 295 0.72 5.15 10.83
N VAL A 296 0.36 4.28 11.77
CA VAL A 296 -0.97 4.24 12.38
C VAL A 296 -0.77 4.10 13.88
N ASP A 297 -1.27 5.08 14.63
CA ASP A 297 -1.33 5.01 16.08
C ASP A 297 -2.65 4.35 16.45
N GLY A 298 -2.66 3.05 16.49
CA GLY A 298 -3.71 2.12 16.86
C GLY A 298 -5.15 2.48 16.53
N PRO A 299 -5.95 1.58 16.03
CA PRO A 299 -7.37 1.84 15.86
C PRO A 299 -8.04 2.04 17.23
N SER A 300 -8.27 3.28 17.59
CA SER A 300 -8.91 3.75 18.83
C SER A 300 -9.98 4.82 18.51
N ASN A 301 -10.42 5.54 19.50
CA ASN A 301 -11.32 6.70 19.32
C ASN A 301 -10.58 8.00 18.93
N ALA A 302 -9.28 7.95 18.80
CA ALA A 302 -8.43 9.10 18.44
C ALA A 302 -7.21 8.66 17.65
N THR A 303 -7.39 7.81 16.66
CA THR A 303 -6.32 7.26 15.80
C THR A 303 -5.71 8.36 14.94
N ARG A 304 -4.39 8.36 14.82
CA ARG A 304 -3.67 9.14 13.83
C ARG A 304 -3.15 8.22 12.72
N VAL A 305 -3.40 8.57 11.48
CA VAL A 305 -2.77 7.97 10.30
C VAL A 305 -1.81 8.99 9.71
N GLY A 306 -0.56 8.61 9.47
CA GLY A 306 0.48 9.46 8.92
C GLY A 306 1.11 8.85 7.67
N VAL A 307 1.45 9.69 6.70
CA VAL A 307 2.21 9.33 5.50
C VAL A 307 3.31 10.36 5.30
N ALA A 308 4.53 9.88 5.04
CA ALA A 308 5.61 10.74 4.60
C ALA A 308 6.29 10.14 3.35
N ILE A 309 6.69 11.02 2.44
CA ILE A 309 7.45 10.70 1.23
C ILE A 309 8.63 11.63 1.17
N ASP A 310 9.83 11.07 1.08
CA ASP A 310 11.06 11.85 0.91
C ASP A 310 11.82 11.40 -0.35
N ALA A 311 12.47 12.36 -1.01
CA ALA A 311 13.36 12.09 -2.12
C ALA A 311 14.57 13.03 -2.05
N GLY A 312 15.75 12.47 -2.25
CA GLY A 312 17.01 13.24 -2.18
C GLY A 312 17.88 13.01 -3.40
N ASP A 313 18.65 14.06 -3.74
CA ASP A 313 19.53 14.10 -4.90
C ASP A 313 18.80 13.64 -6.19
N LEU A 314 17.63 14.24 -6.40
CA LEU A 314 16.87 14.05 -7.63
C LEU A 314 17.62 14.60 -8.82
N THR A 315 17.66 13.83 -9.89
CA THR A 315 18.30 14.22 -11.16
C THR A 315 17.35 13.97 -12.33
N LEU A 316 17.36 14.86 -13.30
CA LEU A 316 16.69 14.70 -14.57
C LEU A 316 17.49 15.37 -15.67
N ASP A 317 17.91 14.60 -16.66
CA ASP A 317 18.55 15.06 -17.88
C ASP A 317 17.72 14.50 -19.07
N SER A 318 17.01 15.38 -19.75
CA SER A 318 16.09 14.97 -20.81
C SER A 318 15.97 16.05 -21.87
N VAL A 319 15.98 15.62 -23.12
CA VAL A 319 15.71 16.50 -24.28
C VAL A 319 14.30 17.11 -24.26
N LEU A 320 13.40 16.58 -23.42
CA LEU A 320 12.04 17.08 -23.27
C LEU A 320 11.96 18.28 -22.29
N VAL A 321 13.01 18.55 -21.51
CA VAL A 321 13.09 19.68 -20.60
C VAL A 321 13.84 20.80 -21.30
N PRO A 322 13.19 21.94 -21.61
CA PRO A 322 13.87 23.05 -22.26
C PRO A 322 15.02 23.61 -21.40
N GLU A 323 16.06 24.10 -22.04
CA GLU A 323 17.19 24.76 -21.38
C GLU A 323 16.69 25.92 -20.51
N GLY A 324 17.23 26.06 -19.32
CA GLY A 324 16.79 27.05 -18.33
C GLY A 324 15.76 26.58 -17.33
N TYR A 325 14.92 25.56 -17.66
CA TYR A 325 13.97 24.98 -16.71
C TYR A 325 14.61 23.95 -15.78
N THR A 326 15.76 23.40 -16.12
CA THR A 326 16.48 22.39 -15.32
C THR A 326 16.83 22.91 -13.92
N ALA A 327 17.10 24.20 -13.76
CA ALA A 327 17.40 24.81 -12.47
C ALA A 327 16.18 24.80 -11.50
N PHE A 328 14.97 24.71 -12.04
CA PHE A 328 13.73 24.67 -11.26
C PHE A 328 13.28 23.25 -10.90
N LEU A 329 13.93 22.23 -11.45
CA LEU A 329 13.62 20.85 -11.08
C LEU A 329 14.01 20.62 -9.61
N PRO A 330 13.13 20.02 -8.80
CA PRO A 330 13.44 19.75 -7.41
C PRO A 330 14.60 18.76 -7.30
N GLN A 331 15.56 19.07 -6.43
CA GLN A 331 16.68 18.19 -6.07
C GLN A 331 16.36 17.40 -4.79
N ALA A 332 15.49 17.95 -3.94
CA ALA A 332 14.99 17.27 -2.76
C ALA A 332 13.51 17.58 -2.53
N LEU A 333 12.79 16.59 -2.03
CA LEU A 333 11.40 16.66 -1.62
C LEU A 333 11.24 16.00 -0.24
N ASP A 334 10.40 16.60 0.63
CA ASP A 334 9.96 15.98 1.88
C ASP A 334 8.49 16.38 2.10
N ILE A 335 7.61 15.41 2.03
CA ILE A 335 6.17 15.60 2.05
C ILE A 335 5.58 14.74 3.15
N GLN A 336 5.01 15.38 4.17
CA GLN A 336 4.45 14.71 5.33
C GLN A 336 3.00 15.15 5.54
N PHE A 337 2.09 14.17 5.63
CA PHE A 337 0.69 14.38 5.94
C PHE A 337 0.23 13.48 7.08
N GLY A 338 -0.74 13.95 7.83
CA GLY A 338 -1.39 13.16 8.85
C GLY A 338 -2.88 13.47 8.96
N VAL A 339 -3.64 12.47 9.36
CA VAL A 339 -5.06 12.58 9.69
C VAL A 339 -5.22 12.19 11.16
N PRO A 340 -5.22 13.17 12.09
CA PRO A 340 -5.38 12.90 13.51
C PRO A 340 -6.87 12.78 13.89
N GLY A 341 -7.13 12.08 14.98
CA GLY A 341 -8.44 12.05 15.63
C GLY A 341 -9.49 11.21 14.93
N MET A 342 -9.10 10.24 14.11
CA MET A 342 -10.05 9.30 13.50
C MET A 342 -10.62 8.33 14.54
N ASP A 343 -11.95 8.16 14.59
CA ASP A 343 -12.65 7.28 15.52
C ASP A 343 -12.93 5.90 14.92
N PHE A 344 -11.93 5.02 14.98
CA PHE A 344 -12.09 3.63 14.54
C PHE A 344 -12.95 2.80 15.50
N ALA A 345 -13.10 3.21 16.77
CA ALA A 345 -13.98 2.55 17.71
C ALA A 345 -15.44 2.72 17.28
N ALA A 346 -15.84 3.95 16.92
CA ALA A 346 -17.18 4.21 16.38
C ALA A 346 -17.47 3.43 15.09
N LEU A 347 -16.48 3.30 14.21
CA LEU A 347 -16.60 2.45 13.01
C LEU A 347 -16.77 0.97 13.39
N GLY A 348 -16.01 0.49 14.37
CA GLY A 348 -16.13 -0.88 14.89
C GLY A 348 -17.52 -1.14 15.48
N ASP A 349 -18.05 -0.21 16.27
CA ASP A 349 -19.40 -0.29 16.85
C ASP A 349 -20.47 -0.35 15.75
N GLU A 350 -20.32 0.38 14.66
CA GLU A 350 -21.25 0.33 13.54
C GLU A 350 -21.17 -0.98 12.78
N PHE A 351 -19.96 -1.49 12.55
CA PHE A 351 -19.76 -2.80 11.97
C PHE A 351 -20.44 -3.89 12.80
N MET A 352 -20.42 -3.78 14.13
CA MET A 352 -21.10 -4.72 15.01
C MET A 352 -22.64 -4.68 14.89
N LYS A 353 -23.22 -3.60 14.37
CA LYS A 353 -24.68 -3.48 14.11
C LYS A 353 -25.08 -4.07 12.75
N THR A 354 -24.12 -4.25 11.83
CA THR A 354 -24.37 -4.79 10.50
C THR A 354 -25.01 -6.19 10.59
N ASP A 355 -26.04 -6.44 9.79
CA ASP A 355 -26.70 -7.76 9.67
C ASP A 355 -26.01 -8.58 8.56
N PHE A 356 -25.22 -9.57 8.96
CA PHE A 356 -24.52 -10.49 8.03
C PHE A 356 -25.39 -11.66 7.59
N THR A 357 -26.66 -11.76 8.04
CA THR A 357 -27.59 -12.80 7.63
C THR A 357 -28.33 -12.45 6.33
N THR A 358 -28.30 -11.20 5.92
CA THR A 358 -28.95 -10.70 4.70
C THR A 358 -27.94 -10.22 3.67
N SER A 359 -28.26 -10.38 2.37
CA SER A 359 -27.42 -9.80 1.32
C SER A 359 -27.77 -8.32 1.16
N THR A 360 -26.93 -7.43 1.66
CA THR A 360 -27.11 -6.00 1.46
C THR A 360 -26.77 -5.62 0.01
N GLY A 361 -27.80 -5.42 -0.81
CA GLY A 361 -27.67 -5.03 -2.21
C GLY A 361 -27.09 -3.62 -2.45
N ASP A 362 -26.95 -2.76 -1.41
CA ASP A 362 -26.53 -1.36 -1.53
C ASP A 362 -25.35 -1.01 -0.63
N SER A 363 -24.30 -1.82 -0.65
CA SER A 363 -23.12 -1.63 0.18
C SER A 363 -22.30 -0.33 -0.09
N ARG A 364 -22.51 0.36 -1.21
CA ARG A 364 -21.75 1.60 -1.53
C ARG A 364 -22.27 2.83 -0.79
N MET A 365 -23.59 3.02 -0.69
CA MET A 365 -24.16 4.18 0.03
C MET A 365 -24.04 4.02 1.55
N ALA A 366 -24.21 2.79 2.07
CA ALA A 366 -23.95 2.48 3.47
C ALA A 366 -22.50 2.79 3.85
N GLY A 367 -21.52 2.37 3.04
CA GLY A 367 -20.10 2.60 3.29
C GLY A 367 -19.69 4.07 3.33
N GLN A 368 -20.33 4.96 2.56
CA GLN A 368 -20.03 6.41 2.63
C GLN A 368 -20.56 7.06 3.91
N GLN A 369 -21.75 6.70 4.36
CA GLN A 369 -22.32 7.21 5.61
C GLN A 369 -21.57 6.67 6.84
N GLU A 370 -21.10 5.43 6.77
CA GLU A 370 -20.30 4.82 7.82
C GLU A 370 -18.90 5.42 7.89
N ALA A 371 -18.28 5.71 6.73
CA ALA A 371 -16.98 6.36 6.67
C ALA A 371 -17.00 7.77 7.32
N ALA A 372 -18.11 8.48 7.25
CA ALA A 372 -18.25 9.78 7.92
C ALA A 372 -18.17 9.67 9.45
N LYS A 373 -18.49 8.51 10.03
CA LYS A 373 -18.39 8.27 11.49
C LYS A 373 -16.95 8.15 11.97
N LEU A 374 -15.99 7.91 11.08
CA LEU A 374 -14.58 7.99 11.40
C LEU A 374 -14.15 9.39 11.86
N PHE A 375 -14.92 10.42 11.52
CA PHE A 375 -14.58 11.80 11.80
C PHE A 375 -15.52 12.38 12.85
N PRO A 376 -15.08 12.55 14.12
CA PRO A 376 -15.92 13.09 15.18
C PRO A 376 -16.56 14.44 14.81
N GLY A 377 -17.87 14.53 14.93
CA GLY A 377 -18.64 15.72 14.52
C GLY A 377 -18.67 15.98 13.01
N GLY A 378 -18.27 15.01 12.19
CA GLY A 378 -18.19 15.16 10.74
C GLY A 378 -17.02 16.05 10.28
N ILE A 379 -16.00 16.25 11.14
CA ILE A 379 -14.86 17.14 10.86
C ILE A 379 -13.63 16.29 10.54
N LEU A 380 -13.16 16.37 9.28
CA LEU A 380 -11.87 15.87 8.86
C LEU A 380 -10.78 16.90 9.20
N LYS A 381 -9.77 16.45 9.94
CA LYS A 381 -8.54 17.24 10.17
C LYS A 381 -7.38 16.60 9.38
N VAL A 382 -6.59 17.43 8.75
CA VAL A 382 -5.36 17.03 8.07
C VAL A 382 -4.25 17.95 8.55
N ASP A 383 -3.21 17.41 9.11
CA ASP A 383 -1.97 18.16 9.35
C ASP A 383 -0.94 17.85 8.27
N PHE A 384 -0.13 18.84 7.96
CA PHE A 384 1.03 18.74 7.07
C PHE A 384 2.22 19.40 7.77
N PRO A 385 2.87 18.65 8.68
CA PRO A 385 3.96 19.21 9.49
C PRO A 385 5.15 19.67 8.64
N LYS A 386 5.29 19.09 7.44
CA LYS A 386 6.32 19.50 6.50
C LYS A 386 5.92 19.11 5.08
N VAL A 387 5.92 20.08 4.19
CA VAL A 387 5.89 19.91 2.73
C VAL A 387 6.98 20.80 2.17
N SER A 388 8.11 20.24 1.77
CA SER A 388 9.25 21.02 1.31
C SER A 388 9.76 20.56 -0.05
N ALA A 389 10.24 21.51 -0.83
CA ALA A 389 10.92 21.29 -2.09
C ALA A 389 12.12 22.21 -2.18
N GLU A 390 13.24 21.65 -2.63
CA GLU A 390 14.50 22.35 -2.81
C GLU A 390 15.04 22.12 -4.22
N SER A 391 15.52 23.19 -4.84
CA SER A 391 16.24 23.16 -6.11
C SER A 391 17.48 24.04 -6.04
N SER A 392 18.19 24.17 -7.14
CA SER A 392 19.33 25.10 -7.21
C SER A 392 18.91 26.56 -7.11
N VAL A 393 17.63 26.91 -7.29
CA VAL A 393 17.13 28.30 -7.36
C VAL A 393 16.04 28.61 -6.34
N TYR A 394 15.48 27.63 -5.64
CA TYR A 394 14.51 27.84 -4.57
C TYR A 394 14.69 26.83 -3.44
N ASN A 395 14.27 27.23 -2.25
CA ASN A 395 14.06 26.34 -1.11
C ASN A 395 12.79 26.81 -0.41
N ILE A 396 11.73 26.01 -0.48
CA ILE A 396 10.41 26.32 0.07
C ILE A 396 9.96 25.21 1.02
N GLU A 397 9.38 25.62 2.13
CA GLU A 397 8.78 24.75 3.12
C GLU A 397 7.40 25.27 3.50
N VAL A 398 6.42 24.38 3.54
CA VAL A 398 5.05 24.67 3.96
C VAL A 398 4.72 23.73 5.11
N SER A 399 4.17 24.26 6.20
CA SER A 399 3.64 23.49 7.31
C SER A 399 2.31 24.06 7.76
N GLY A 400 1.47 23.23 8.34
CA GLY A 400 0.16 23.70 8.80
C GLY A 400 -0.84 22.60 9.05
N GLU A 401 -2.09 23.03 9.12
CA GLU A 401 -3.25 22.18 9.32
C GLU A 401 -4.43 22.66 8.49
N MET A 402 -5.27 21.75 8.13
CA MET A 402 -6.56 21.98 7.50
C MET A 402 -7.64 21.23 8.27
N GLU A 403 -8.78 21.85 8.48
CA GLU A 403 -9.98 21.18 8.96
C GLU A 403 -11.17 21.54 8.08
N GLY A 404 -12.05 20.59 7.86
CA GLY A 404 -13.24 20.79 7.05
C GLY A 404 -14.29 19.74 7.32
N ARG A 405 -15.53 20.02 6.95
CA ARG A 405 -16.63 19.07 7.08
C ARG A 405 -16.61 18.07 5.93
N VAL A 406 -16.80 16.78 6.25
CA VAL A 406 -16.80 15.69 5.25
C VAL A 406 -18.05 15.70 4.36
N ASP A 407 -19.15 16.34 4.81
CA ASP A 407 -20.43 16.43 4.12
C ASP A 407 -20.59 17.68 3.25
N THR A 408 -19.68 18.68 3.37
CA THR A 408 -19.71 19.90 2.58
C THR A 408 -18.31 20.23 2.04
N GLN A 409 -18.21 20.65 0.78
CA GLN A 409 -16.94 21.07 0.18
C GLN A 409 -16.58 22.54 0.48
N LYS A 410 -17.44 23.29 1.18
CA LYS A 410 -17.30 24.74 1.36
C LYS A 410 -16.88 25.15 2.76
N ASP A 411 -17.06 24.31 3.77
CA ASP A 411 -16.73 24.59 5.16
C ASP A 411 -15.36 24.04 5.51
N TYR A 412 -14.30 24.72 5.06
CA TYR A 412 -12.92 24.37 5.43
C TYR A 412 -12.18 25.57 6.00
N ARG A 413 -11.21 25.31 6.87
CA ARG A 413 -10.26 26.26 7.43
C ARG A 413 -8.85 25.75 7.18
N VAL A 414 -7.93 26.65 6.89
CA VAL A 414 -6.52 26.33 6.72
C VAL A 414 -5.70 27.32 7.54
N ASN A 415 -4.75 26.80 8.31
CA ASN A 415 -3.68 27.57 8.93
C ASN A 415 -2.36 27.01 8.43
N ALA A 416 -1.60 27.79 7.70
CA ALA A 416 -0.34 27.35 7.11
C ALA A 416 0.74 28.42 7.29
N SER A 417 1.96 27.99 7.50
CA SER A 417 3.17 28.81 7.42
C SER A 417 3.96 28.38 6.21
N ILE A 418 4.28 29.34 5.35
CA ILE A 418 5.14 29.16 4.15
C ILE A 418 6.44 29.86 4.46
N VAL A 419 7.55 29.16 4.33
CA VAL A 419 8.91 29.70 4.51
C VAL A 419 9.70 29.49 3.21
N ALA A 420 10.23 30.56 2.67
CA ALA A 420 11.10 30.48 1.49
C ALA A 420 12.47 31.08 1.83
N ARG A 421 13.50 30.27 1.62
CA ARG A 421 14.90 30.71 1.74
C ARG A 421 15.43 31.12 0.37
N ASP A 422 16.36 32.05 0.36
CA ASP A 422 16.96 32.58 -0.88
C ASP A 422 15.92 33.11 -1.90
N TYR A 423 14.82 33.68 -1.42
CA TYR A 423 13.67 34.05 -2.26
C TYR A 423 14.04 35.02 -3.39
N ASP A 424 15.03 35.93 -3.15
CA ASP A 424 15.55 36.85 -4.19
C ASP A 424 16.23 36.09 -5.32
N LYS A 425 16.91 34.99 -5.02
CA LYS A 425 17.50 34.12 -6.03
C LYS A 425 16.41 33.46 -6.91
N THR A 426 15.30 33.08 -6.29
CA THR A 426 14.13 32.55 -7.01
C THR A 426 13.57 33.61 -7.98
N ILE A 427 13.37 34.85 -7.51
CA ILE A 427 12.89 35.95 -8.36
C ILE A 427 13.84 36.17 -9.52
N ALA A 428 15.16 36.29 -9.25
CA ALA A 428 16.15 36.50 -10.28
C ALA A 428 16.18 35.38 -11.33
N ALA A 429 16.04 34.11 -10.91
CA ALA A 429 15.98 32.96 -11.82
C ALA A 429 14.76 33.02 -12.73
N VAL A 430 13.58 33.38 -12.19
CA VAL A 430 12.34 33.52 -12.98
C VAL A 430 12.45 34.68 -13.95
N GLN A 431 13.07 35.82 -13.54
CA GLN A 431 13.32 36.96 -14.42
C GLN A 431 14.25 36.61 -15.57
N GLU A 432 15.30 35.82 -15.32
CA GLU A 432 16.20 35.34 -16.36
C GLU A 432 15.48 34.47 -17.38
N LEU A 433 14.67 33.51 -16.88
CA LEU A 433 13.87 32.65 -17.73
C LEU A 433 12.80 33.41 -18.52
N ALA A 434 12.25 34.50 -17.98
CA ALA A 434 11.29 35.37 -18.64
C ALA A 434 11.87 36.11 -19.86
N LYS A 435 13.18 36.24 -19.96
CA LYS A 435 13.81 36.83 -21.18
C LYS A 435 13.63 35.94 -22.39
N SER A 436 13.60 34.62 -22.20
CA SER A 436 13.36 33.64 -23.27
C SER A 436 11.90 33.23 -23.39
N ASN A 437 11.13 33.41 -22.34
CA ASN A 437 9.68 33.10 -22.30
C ASN A 437 8.90 34.26 -21.66
N PRO A 438 8.40 35.22 -22.48
CA PRO A 438 7.72 36.43 -22.00
C PRO A 438 6.47 36.16 -21.13
N ASP A 439 5.84 35.03 -21.24
CA ASP A 439 4.67 34.65 -20.41
C ASP A 439 5.02 34.59 -18.91
N LEU A 440 6.28 34.37 -18.59
CA LEU A 440 6.79 34.34 -17.21
C LEU A 440 6.97 35.74 -16.57
N ASN A 441 6.80 36.83 -17.32
CA ASN A 441 6.84 38.16 -16.74
C ASN A 441 5.75 38.37 -15.68
N ASN A 442 4.56 37.83 -15.90
CA ASN A 442 3.48 37.89 -14.93
C ASN A 442 3.83 37.10 -13.64
N ALA A 443 4.47 35.93 -13.78
CA ALA A 443 4.95 35.16 -12.66
C ALA A 443 6.02 35.90 -11.86
N SER A 444 6.99 36.49 -12.53
CA SER A 444 8.03 37.33 -11.88
C SER A 444 7.43 38.51 -11.09
N PHE A 445 6.48 39.23 -11.69
CA PHE A 445 5.79 40.32 -11.03
C PHE A 445 4.98 39.82 -9.81
N GLY A 446 4.28 38.69 -9.95
CA GLY A 446 3.56 38.04 -8.86
C GLY A 446 4.48 37.68 -7.67
N LEU A 447 5.64 37.11 -7.94
CA LEU A 447 6.63 36.78 -6.91
C LEU A 447 7.09 38.03 -6.17
N MET A 448 7.36 39.13 -6.88
CA MET A 448 7.75 40.41 -6.24
C MET A 448 6.63 41.00 -5.39
N MET A 449 5.37 40.91 -5.84
CA MET A 449 4.21 41.35 -5.05
C MET A 449 4.06 40.53 -3.79
N ILE A 450 4.13 39.19 -3.89
CA ILE A 450 4.00 38.29 -2.75
C ILE A 450 5.09 38.55 -1.71
N LYS A 451 6.31 38.86 -2.14
CA LYS A 451 7.41 39.28 -1.25
C LYS A 451 7.01 40.45 -0.35
N GLY A 452 6.22 41.39 -0.87
CA GLY A 452 5.76 42.57 -0.12
C GLY A 452 4.90 42.26 1.09
N PHE A 453 4.29 41.06 1.15
CA PHE A 453 3.51 40.55 2.28
C PHE A 453 4.33 39.70 3.25
N ALA A 454 5.57 39.34 2.93
CA ALA A 454 6.41 38.49 3.76
C ALA A 454 6.87 39.18 5.04
N LYS A 455 7.05 38.39 6.10
CA LYS A 455 7.89 38.75 7.25
C LYS A 455 9.27 38.15 7.03
N ALA A 456 10.32 38.98 7.26
CA ALA A 456 11.68 38.45 7.24
C ALA A 456 12.00 37.77 8.57
N ASP A 457 12.42 36.50 8.53
CA ASP A 457 12.94 35.79 9.70
C ASP A 457 14.39 36.26 9.99
N PRO A 458 14.92 36.02 11.19
CA PRO A 458 16.29 36.45 11.56
C PRO A 458 17.39 35.83 10.69
N ASP A 459 17.14 34.68 10.07
CA ASP A 459 18.05 34.00 9.13
C ASP A 459 17.93 34.50 7.69
N GLY A 460 17.08 35.51 7.43
CA GLY A 460 16.81 36.07 6.12
C GLY A 460 15.76 35.36 5.28
N ALA A 461 15.14 34.26 5.79
CA ALA A 461 14.05 33.61 5.12
C ALA A 461 12.80 34.52 5.06
N GLN A 462 12.01 34.36 4.04
CA GLN A 462 10.72 35.03 3.88
C GLN A 462 9.61 34.11 4.42
N ARG A 463 8.75 34.64 5.31
CA ARG A 463 7.66 33.86 5.93
C ARG A 463 6.31 34.50 5.63
N TRP A 464 5.34 33.63 5.31
CA TRP A 464 3.94 33.98 5.17
C TRP A 464 3.11 33.06 6.06
N ASP A 465 2.45 33.62 7.08
CA ASP A 465 1.45 32.91 7.87
C ASP A 465 0.10 33.15 7.21
N VAL A 466 -0.44 32.11 6.59
CA VAL A 466 -1.67 32.14 5.80
C VAL A 466 -2.81 31.51 6.60
N ALA A 467 -3.92 32.23 6.74
CA ALA A 467 -5.14 31.69 7.30
C ALA A 467 -6.30 31.84 6.30
N VAL A 468 -7.01 30.76 6.07
CA VAL A 468 -8.27 30.70 5.31
C VAL A 468 -9.38 30.36 6.29
N ALA A 469 -10.38 31.21 6.40
CA ALA A 469 -11.53 30.99 7.26
C ALA A 469 -12.68 30.29 6.50
N SER A 470 -13.62 29.73 7.23
CA SER A 470 -14.77 28.99 6.67
C SER A 470 -15.70 29.83 5.78
N ASP A 471 -15.66 31.15 5.91
CA ASP A 471 -16.39 32.09 5.05
C ASP A 471 -15.64 32.43 3.75
N GLY A 472 -14.51 31.78 3.47
CA GLY A 472 -13.66 31.98 2.30
C GLY A 472 -12.76 33.23 2.40
N SER A 473 -12.74 33.96 3.54
CA SER A 473 -11.81 35.06 3.76
C SER A 473 -10.38 34.52 3.91
N VAL A 474 -9.41 35.28 3.39
CA VAL A 474 -7.99 34.91 3.42
C VAL A 474 -7.19 36.05 4.06
N SER A 475 -6.33 35.69 5.00
CA SER A 475 -5.36 36.62 5.58
C SER A 475 -3.94 36.08 5.43
N VAL A 476 -2.98 37.00 5.27
CA VAL A 476 -1.54 36.71 5.23
C VAL A 476 -0.86 37.60 6.26
N ASN A 477 -0.12 36.99 7.18
CA ASN A 477 0.56 37.67 8.28
C ASN A 477 -0.37 38.58 9.12
N GLY A 478 -1.66 38.20 9.22
CA GLY A 478 -2.70 38.95 9.93
C GLY A 478 -3.35 40.06 9.09
N GLN A 479 -2.91 40.30 7.87
CA GLN A 479 -3.52 41.26 6.95
C GLN A 479 -4.54 40.53 6.06
N GLN A 480 -5.79 40.96 6.05
CA GLN A 480 -6.81 40.40 5.15
C GLN A 480 -6.52 40.82 3.71
N ILE A 481 -6.38 39.80 2.84
CA ILE A 481 -6.10 40.00 1.39
C ILE A 481 -7.33 39.65 0.53
N LYS A 482 -8.25 38.86 1.06
CA LYS A 482 -9.54 38.52 0.45
C LYS A 482 -10.63 38.58 1.51
N GLY A 483 -11.74 39.25 1.22
CA GLY A 483 -12.94 39.25 2.07
C GLY A 483 -13.73 37.93 1.98
N PRO A 484 -14.80 37.78 2.80
CA PRO A 484 -15.68 36.64 2.72
C PRO A 484 -16.26 36.43 1.33
N ASP A 485 -16.53 35.18 0.96
CA ASP A 485 -17.23 34.86 -0.27
C ASP A 485 -18.68 35.38 -0.21
N ALA A 486 -19.20 35.83 -1.36
CA ALA A 486 -20.60 36.22 -1.43
C ALA A 486 -21.49 35.01 -1.04
N PRO A 487 -22.56 35.22 -0.22
CA PRO A 487 -23.48 34.15 0.06
C PRO A 487 -24.03 33.58 -1.25
N ALA A 488 -24.07 32.25 -1.34
CA ALA A 488 -24.66 31.57 -2.50
C ALA A 488 -26.10 32.06 -2.66
N THR A 489 -26.37 32.82 -3.70
CA THR A 489 -27.72 33.17 -4.07
C THR A 489 -28.41 31.92 -4.61
N ASP A 490 -29.60 31.59 -4.10
CA ASP A 490 -30.42 30.43 -4.53
C ASP A 490 -30.85 30.47 -6.00
N GLU A 491 -30.33 31.40 -6.80
CA GLU A 491 -30.64 31.52 -8.25
C GLU A 491 -30.05 30.42 -9.12
N ALA A 492 -29.11 29.59 -8.62
CA ALA A 492 -28.60 28.45 -9.39
C ALA A 492 -29.54 27.21 -9.36
N ALA A 493 -30.58 27.21 -8.54
CA ALA A 493 -31.53 26.10 -8.42
C ALA A 493 -32.71 26.16 -9.40
N LEU A 494 -32.80 27.20 -10.26
CA LEU A 494 -33.92 27.40 -11.17
C LEU A 494 -33.58 27.29 -12.68
N SER A 495 -32.40 26.82 -13.07
CA SER A 495 -31.99 26.70 -14.46
C SER A 495 -32.00 25.27 -15.03
N ASP A 496 -32.54 24.28 -14.34
CA ASP A 496 -32.81 22.95 -14.88
C ASP A 496 -34.30 22.76 -15.29
N GLU A 497 -34.91 23.82 -15.77
CA GLU A 497 -36.18 23.66 -16.53
C GLU A 497 -35.83 23.16 -17.92
N VAL A 498 -35.81 21.85 -18.07
CA VAL A 498 -35.68 21.15 -19.36
C VAL A 498 -36.85 21.60 -20.24
N ALA A 499 -36.58 22.41 -21.27
CA ALA A 499 -37.53 22.72 -22.31
C ALA A 499 -37.99 21.42 -23.00
N PRO A 500 -39.30 21.20 -23.17
CA PRO A 500 -39.79 20.01 -23.86
C PRO A 500 -39.35 20.05 -25.32
N LEU A 501 -38.70 18.99 -25.75
CA LEU A 501 -38.39 18.72 -27.15
C LEU A 501 -39.72 18.60 -27.93
N ASP A 502 -39.99 19.54 -28.80
CA ASP A 502 -41.11 19.55 -29.73
C ASP A 502 -40.86 18.50 -30.82
N GLU A 503 -41.60 17.38 -30.74
CA GLU A 503 -41.63 16.32 -31.75
C GLU A 503 -42.53 16.75 -32.91
N THR A 504 -41.96 17.42 -33.93
CA THR A 504 -42.57 17.40 -35.25
C THR A 504 -41.52 17.46 -36.36
N ALA A 505 -41.14 16.30 -36.85
CA ALA A 505 -40.49 16.15 -38.14
C ALA A 505 -41.52 15.74 -39.21
N PRO A 506 -41.57 16.32 -40.35
CA PRO A 506 -42.17 15.67 -41.52
C PRO A 506 -41.09 14.93 -42.32
N SER A 507 -41.44 13.69 -42.63
CA SER A 507 -40.83 12.85 -43.64
C SER A 507 -40.88 13.55 -45.03
N ASP A 508 -39.78 13.55 -45.78
CA ASP A 508 -39.91 13.50 -47.23
C ASP A 508 -38.82 12.59 -47.85
N GLN A 509 -39.33 11.73 -48.71
CA GLN A 509 -38.62 10.82 -49.58
C GLN A 509 -38.05 11.58 -50.77
N THR A 510 -36.91 11.18 -51.28
CA THR A 510 -36.69 10.84 -52.68
C THR A 510 -35.31 10.29 -52.96
N LYS A 511 -35.31 9.10 -53.55
CA LYS A 511 -34.24 8.53 -54.38
C LYS A 511 -34.14 9.27 -55.74
N PRO A 512 -33.13 9.10 -56.55
CA PRO A 512 -32.53 7.80 -56.95
C PRO A 512 -31.07 7.59 -56.50
#